data_22ff90a94dd340e0f6d889ebe215d572
#
_entry.id   22ff90a94dd340e0f6d889ebe215d572
#
_cell.length_a   1.000
_cell.length_b   1.000
_cell.length_c   1.000
_cell.angle_alpha   90.00
_cell.angle_beta   90.00
_cell.angle_gamma   90.00
#
_symmetry.space_group_name_H-M   'P 1'
#
loop_
_entity.id
_entity.type
_entity.pdbx_description
1 polymer ?
#
loop_
_entity_poly.entity_id
_entity_poly.type
_entity_poly.pdbx_seq_one_letter_code
_entity_poly.pdbx_strand_id
1 'polypeptide(L)'
;MHYHVTLHYVTIHHVTPHHATMYLLEHDAKELLAQHGISVPHGRLIGRNDTIDRHVLPPGPWMVKGQIAAGGRGKIGLVKKAESWQEISTQLQAMLGAAVGGGLVGAVRVEQQVKAAHEAYIGFLLDAASGGVRVILSDSGGMDVEQVPRDRIHSAVAAPEVRDLVECVRKLAVNLPGDISKAVVDAGEKLVPAFLELEAVLVEINPLFVLESGGWIAGDAKVITDDNALPRQRALESLVKTRVADYADVARKHEHGFDYVEVDPAGEIGLLTTGAGLSMMLIDELRAAGLKPFNFLDIRTGGLRGETKRLTQVLQWIGAGKKVKVLLVNIFAGITDLGEFSRLLVTALETAHVRMPVVARLVGTNLSAAREVLAPAGIPLHTDLDAALDAVRKHLGKGDE
;
A
#
# COMPACT_ATOMS: atom_id res chain seq x y z
N MET A 1 -29.69 31.82 -2.45
CA MET A 1 -28.60 31.06 -3.10
C MET A 1 -28.04 30.11 -2.06
N HIS A 2 -28.55 28.87 -2.05
CA HIS A 2 -28.11 27.84 -1.11
C HIS A 2 -26.94 27.07 -1.76
N TYR A 3 -25.74 27.26 -1.24
CA TYR A 3 -24.60 26.41 -1.59
C TYR A 3 -24.80 25.05 -0.94
N HIS A 4 -25.18 24.03 -1.71
CA HIS A 4 -25.04 22.64 -1.32
C HIS A 4 -23.54 22.30 -1.26
N VAL A 5 -22.98 22.29 -0.06
CA VAL A 5 -21.68 21.68 0.19
C VAL A 5 -21.89 20.15 0.10
N THR A 6 -21.58 19.59 -1.05
CA THR A 6 -21.50 18.14 -1.22
C THR A 6 -20.26 17.66 -0.46
N LEU A 7 -20.48 17.17 0.75
CA LEU A 7 -19.43 16.45 1.51
C LEU A 7 -19.03 15.22 0.69
N HIS A 8 -17.90 15.30 0.00
CA HIS A 8 -17.27 14.14 -0.57
C HIS A 8 -16.79 13.27 0.59
N TYR A 9 -17.54 12.22 0.91
CA TYR A 9 -17.07 11.13 1.76
C TYR A 9 -15.85 10.52 1.07
N VAL A 10 -14.69 10.71 1.67
CA VAL A 10 -13.49 9.96 1.31
C VAL A 10 -13.81 8.50 1.61
N THR A 11 -14.11 7.75 0.58
CA THR A 11 -14.29 6.31 0.66
C THR A 11 -12.97 5.74 1.17
N ILE A 12 -12.97 5.15 2.37
CA ILE A 12 -11.75 4.59 3.02
C ILE A 12 -11.10 3.50 2.15
N HIS A 13 -11.85 2.95 1.18
CA HIS A 13 -11.32 2.04 0.15
C HIS A 13 -10.44 2.71 -0.91
N HIS A 14 -10.47 4.05 -1.02
CA HIS A 14 -9.64 4.81 -1.95
C HIS A 14 -8.59 5.68 -1.23
N VAL A 15 -8.06 5.24 -0.10
CA VAL A 15 -6.64 5.50 0.13
C VAL A 15 -5.94 4.59 -0.90
N THR A 16 -5.97 5.00 -2.18
CA THR A 16 -4.97 4.53 -3.14
C THR A 16 -3.65 4.64 -2.40
N PRO A 17 -2.83 3.61 -2.35
CA PRO A 17 -1.52 3.73 -1.74
C PRO A 17 -0.85 4.92 -2.45
N HIS A 18 -0.92 6.08 -1.81
CA HIS A 18 -0.02 7.16 -2.19
C HIS A 18 1.34 6.51 -2.06
N HIS A 19 2.18 6.61 -3.08
CA HIS A 19 3.48 5.95 -3.18
C HIS A 19 4.45 6.25 -2.03
N ALA A 20 3.95 6.74 -0.91
CA ALA A 20 4.64 7.13 0.31
C ALA A 20 4.01 6.49 1.57
N THR A 21 3.26 5.38 1.45
CA THR A 21 2.61 4.76 2.62
C THR A 21 2.82 3.26 2.65
N MET A 22 3.16 2.72 3.84
CA MET A 22 3.31 1.30 4.10
C MET A 22 2.04 0.75 4.74
N TYR A 23 1.37 -0.15 4.03
CA TYR A 23 0.23 -0.89 4.54
C TYR A 23 0.72 -2.13 5.29
N LEU A 24 0.54 -2.17 6.61
CA LEU A 24 0.94 -3.32 7.41
C LEU A 24 0.00 -4.50 7.21
N LEU A 25 0.57 -5.72 7.16
CA LEU A 25 -0.23 -6.93 7.31
C LEU A 25 -0.89 -6.93 8.69
N GLU A 26 -2.10 -7.49 8.81
CA GLU A 26 -2.85 -7.50 10.08
C GLU A 26 -2.02 -8.07 11.24
N HIS A 27 -1.26 -9.14 10.99
CA HIS A 27 -0.40 -9.72 12.02
C HIS A 27 0.60 -8.69 12.55
N ASP A 28 1.30 -8.01 11.66
CA ASP A 28 2.34 -7.05 12.01
C ASP A 28 1.74 -5.80 12.67
N ALA A 29 0.59 -5.34 12.19
CA ALA A 29 -0.18 -4.27 12.82
C ALA A 29 -0.56 -4.63 14.27
N LYS A 30 -1.08 -5.84 14.50
CA LYS A 30 -1.42 -6.33 15.84
C LYS A 30 -0.20 -6.44 16.76
N GLU A 31 0.92 -6.98 16.27
CA GLU A 31 2.14 -7.11 17.07
C GLU A 31 2.71 -5.73 17.46
N LEU A 32 2.68 -4.75 16.55
CA LEU A 32 3.10 -3.38 16.84
C LEU A 32 2.16 -2.70 17.84
N LEU A 33 0.85 -2.81 17.64
CA LEU A 33 -0.14 -2.24 18.55
C LEU A 33 -0.07 -2.88 19.94
N ALA A 34 0.21 -4.18 20.04
CA ALA A 34 0.39 -4.87 21.32
C ALA A 34 1.58 -4.31 22.13
N GLN A 35 2.64 -3.83 21.47
CA GLN A 35 3.76 -3.15 22.12
C GLN A 35 3.35 -1.82 22.77
N HIS A 36 2.25 -1.21 22.30
CA HIS A 36 1.61 -0.03 22.89
C HIS A 36 0.48 -0.36 23.88
N GLY A 37 0.41 -1.60 24.36
CA GLY A 37 -0.57 -2.03 25.36
C GLY A 37 -1.99 -2.24 24.83
N ILE A 38 -2.17 -2.36 23.50
CA ILE A 38 -3.44 -2.71 22.89
C ILE A 38 -3.64 -4.23 22.94
N SER A 39 -4.75 -4.66 23.55
CA SER A 39 -5.10 -6.08 23.62
C SER A 39 -5.51 -6.63 22.26
N VAL A 40 -4.87 -7.69 21.81
CA VAL A 40 -5.16 -8.38 20.54
C VAL A 40 -5.41 -9.88 20.81
N PRO A 41 -6.13 -10.62 19.96
CA PRO A 41 -6.30 -12.05 20.11
C PRO A 41 -4.95 -12.79 20.05
N HIS A 42 -4.72 -13.72 20.94
CA HIS A 42 -3.54 -14.59 20.88
C HIS A 42 -3.53 -15.36 19.57
N GLY A 43 -2.44 -15.30 18.84
CA GLY A 43 -2.34 -15.92 17.52
C GLY A 43 -0.91 -16.16 17.08
N ARG A 44 -0.78 -16.95 16.01
CA ARG A 44 0.50 -17.30 15.38
C ARG A 44 0.43 -17.02 13.90
N LEU A 45 1.50 -16.48 13.35
CA LEU A 45 1.71 -16.39 11.92
C LEU A 45 2.32 -17.70 11.43
N ILE A 46 1.80 -18.17 10.30
CA ILE A 46 2.24 -19.40 9.64
C ILE A 46 2.58 -19.01 8.20
N GLY A 47 3.84 -19.12 7.85
CA GLY A 47 4.36 -18.88 6.50
C GLY A 47 4.20 -20.11 5.59
N ARG A 48 4.42 -19.91 4.31
CA ARG A 48 4.26 -20.95 3.29
C ARG A 48 5.14 -22.16 3.49
N ASN A 49 6.32 -21.98 4.08
CA ASN A 49 7.32 -23.05 4.28
C ASN A 49 7.40 -23.55 5.73
N ASP A 50 6.51 -23.07 6.60
CA ASP A 50 6.55 -23.43 8.00
C ASP A 50 5.98 -24.83 8.22
N THR A 51 6.65 -25.59 9.08
CA THR A 51 6.09 -26.83 9.62
C THR A 51 5.10 -26.47 10.72
N ILE A 52 3.85 -26.86 10.54
CA ILE A 52 2.78 -26.48 11.47
C ILE A 52 2.70 -27.51 12.59
N ASP A 53 3.00 -27.08 13.82
CA ASP A 53 2.75 -27.85 15.03
C ASP A 53 1.49 -27.28 15.73
N ARG A 54 0.50 -28.16 15.94
CA ARG A 54 -0.74 -27.77 16.63
C ARG A 54 -0.50 -27.29 18.07
N HIS A 55 0.59 -27.72 18.69
CA HIS A 55 0.91 -27.38 20.09
C HIS A 55 1.40 -25.92 20.25
N VAL A 56 1.76 -25.25 19.17
CA VAL A 56 2.15 -23.82 19.21
C VAL A 56 0.97 -22.88 19.01
N LEU A 57 -0.22 -23.42 18.71
CA LEU A 57 -1.43 -22.60 18.53
C LEU A 57 -2.08 -22.30 19.88
N PRO A 58 -2.76 -21.15 20.02
CA PRO A 58 -3.57 -20.88 21.20
C PRO A 58 -4.75 -21.86 21.29
N PRO A 59 -5.41 -21.97 22.45
CA PRO A 59 -6.64 -22.76 22.57
C PRO A 59 -7.72 -22.30 21.59
N GLY A 60 -8.48 -23.24 21.01
CA GLY A 60 -9.58 -22.96 20.10
C GLY A 60 -10.90 -22.59 20.81
N PRO A 61 -11.93 -22.26 20.05
CA PRO A 61 -11.97 -22.20 18.57
C PRO A 61 -11.13 -21.09 17.97
N TRP A 62 -10.86 -21.17 16.66
CA TRP A 62 -9.91 -20.28 15.99
C TRP A 62 -10.52 -19.47 14.86
N MET A 63 -9.85 -18.35 14.55
CA MET A 63 -9.98 -17.60 13.31
C MET A 63 -8.72 -17.82 12.47
N VAL A 64 -8.90 -18.20 11.22
CA VAL A 64 -7.83 -18.40 10.22
C VAL A 64 -7.88 -17.26 9.23
N LYS A 65 -6.84 -16.44 9.20
CA LYS A 65 -6.84 -15.15 8.49
C LYS A 65 -5.65 -15.05 7.51
N GLY A 66 -5.94 -15.11 6.20
CA GLY A 66 -4.94 -14.86 5.16
C GLY A 66 -4.37 -13.45 5.26
N GLN A 67 -3.06 -13.32 5.12
CA GLN A 67 -2.35 -12.05 5.24
C GLN A 67 -2.07 -11.46 3.86
N ILE A 68 -2.67 -10.32 3.58
CA ILE A 68 -2.43 -9.49 2.40
C ILE A 68 -2.53 -8.01 2.79
N ALA A 69 -1.81 -7.15 2.08
CA ALA A 69 -1.87 -5.70 2.26
C ALA A 69 -3.12 -5.10 1.59
N ALA A 70 -4.32 -5.56 1.99
CA ALA A 70 -5.60 -5.10 1.46
C ALA A 70 -6.70 -5.19 2.52
N GLY A 71 -7.71 -4.33 2.39
CA GLY A 71 -8.96 -4.41 3.17
C GLY A 71 -9.94 -5.43 2.60
N GLY A 72 -11.07 -5.67 3.33
CA GLY A 72 -12.17 -6.52 2.84
C GLY A 72 -11.84 -8.00 2.76
N ARG A 73 -10.84 -8.50 3.48
CA ARG A 73 -10.38 -9.90 3.46
C ARG A 73 -11.47 -10.92 3.74
N GLY A 74 -12.46 -10.57 4.57
CA GLY A 74 -13.62 -11.42 4.85
C GLY A 74 -14.45 -11.70 3.60
N LYS A 75 -14.70 -10.68 2.75
CA LYS A 75 -15.50 -10.79 1.52
C LYS A 75 -14.87 -11.69 0.46
N ILE A 76 -13.56 -11.76 0.43
CA ILE A 76 -12.79 -12.59 -0.52
C ILE A 76 -12.42 -13.95 0.05
N GLY A 77 -13.01 -14.33 1.21
CA GLY A 77 -12.86 -15.66 1.79
C GLY A 77 -11.54 -15.92 2.52
N LEU A 78 -10.78 -14.87 2.84
CA LEU A 78 -9.51 -14.96 3.58
C LEU A 78 -9.66 -14.89 5.11
N VAL A 79 -10.89 -14.84 5.63
CA VAL A 79 -11.18 -14.90 7.08
C VAL A 79 -12.19 -16.02 7.31
N LYS A 80 -11.79 -17.05 8.02
CA LYS A 80 -12.62 -18.23 8.28
C LYS A 80 -12.51 -18.69 9.73
N LYS A 81 -13.60 -19.28 10.26
CA LYS A 81 -13.61 -19.97 11.55
C LYS A 81 -13.08 -21.38 11.39
N ALA A 82 -12.50 -21.92 12.45
CA ALA A 82 -12.12 -23.32 12.56
C ALA A 82 -12.35 -23.81 13.99
N GLU A 83 -12.93 -25.02 14.13
CA GLU A 83 -13.21 -25.66 15.41
C GLU A 83 -12.30 -26.87 15.65
N SER A 84 -11.60 -27.32 14.62
CA SER A 84 -10.70 -28.45 14.65
C SER A 84 -9.37 -28.18 13.94
N TRP A 85 -8.35 -28.94 14.33
CA TRP A 85 -7.06 -28.94 13.65
C TRP A 85 -7.17 -29.28 12.15
N GLN A 86 -8.06 -30.23 11.82
CA GLN A 86 -8.29 -30.63 10.43
C GLN A 86 -8.80 -29.46 9.58
N GLU A 87 -9.72 -28.67 10.13
CA GLU A 87 -10.23 -27.47 9.44
C GLU A 87 -9.15 -26.41 9.26
N ILE A 88 -8.32 -26.16 10.30
CA ILE A 88 -7.17 -25.26 10.18
C ILE A 88 -6.26 -25.71 9.04
N SER A 89 -5.85 -27.00 9.03
CA SER A 89 -4.96 -27.55 8.00
C SER A 89 -5.53 -27.39 6.59
N THR A 90 -6.82 -27.67 6.42
CA THR A 90 -7.51 -27.51 5.13
C THR A 90 -7.52 -26.04 4.69
N GLN A 91 -7.81 -25.12 5.60
CA GLN A 91 -7.86 -23.68 5.30
C GLN A 91 -6.48 -23.12 4.99
N LEU A 92 -5.44 -23.55 5.70
CA LEU A 92 -4.05 -23.17 5.42
C LEU A 92 -3.61 -23.61 4.02
N GLN A 93 -3.91 -24.86 3.64
CA GLN A 93 -3.62 -25.37 2.30
C GLN A 93 -4.35 -24.59 1.21
N ALA A 94 -5.58 -24.16 1.47
CA ALA A 94 -6.37 -23.40 0.52
C ALA A 94 -5.91 -21.92 0.39
N MET A 95 -5.39 -21.32 1.46
CA MET A 95 -5.03 -19.91 1.49
C MET A 95 -3.57 -19.66 1.12
N LEU A 96 -2.61 -20.49 1.63
CA LEU A 96 -1.18 -20.25 1.39
C LEU A 96 -0.84 -20.40 -0.09
N GLY A 97 -0.33 -19.34 -0.68
CA GLY A 97 0.01 -19.25 -2.10
C GLY A 97 -1.17 -18.97 -3.02
N ALA A 98 -2.38 -18.76 -2.49
CA ALA A 98 -3.51 -18.32 -3.30
C ALA A 98 -3.26 -16.90 -3.87
N ALA A 99 -3.59 -16.70 -5.15
CA ALA A 99 -3.55 -15.41 -5.79
C ALA A 99 -4.88 -14.68 -5.56
N VAL A 100 -4.87 -13.59 -4.82
CA VAL A 100 -6.08 -12.84 -4.47
C VAL A 100 -5.78 -11.34 -4.52
N GLY A 101 -6.65 -10.58 -5.16
CA GLY A 101 -6.55 -9.11 -5.19
C GLY A 101 -5.25 -8.58 -5.81
N GLY A 102 -4.63 -9.33 -6.73
CA GLY A 102 -3.38 -8.95 -7.38
C GLY A 102 -2.10 -9.34 -6.62
N GLY A 103 -2.23 -9.96 -5.42
CA GLY A 103 -1.11 -10.44 -4.60
C GLY A 103 -1.20 -11.92 -4.27
N LEU A 104 -0.14 -12.48 -3.72
CA LEU A 104 -0.10 -13.84 -3.19
C LEU A 104 -0.24 -13.82 -1.67
N VAL A 105 -1.05 -14.74 -1.12
CA VAL A 105 -1.11 -14.96 0.32
C VAL A 105 0.18 -15.65 0.78
N GLY A 106 1.13 -14.87 1.30
CA GLY A 106 2.44 -15.37 1.75
C GLY A 106 2.39 -16.05 3.11
N ALA A 107 1.45 -15.64 3.96
CA ALA A 107 1.28 -16.13 5.31
C ALA A 107 -0.17 -16.10 5.76
N VAL A 108 -0.49 -16.87 6.82
CA VAL A 108 -1.81 -16.93 7.44
C VAL A 108 -1.65 -16.77 8.96
N ARG A 109 -2.44 -15.89 9.58
CA ARG A 109 -2.54 -15.79 11.03
C ARG A 109 -3.64 -16.74 11.53
N VAL A 110 -3.30 -17.64 12.46
CA VAL A 110 -4.26 -18.46 13.21
C VAL A 110 -4.32 -17.90 14.61
N GLU A 111 -5.49 -17.41 15.00
CA GLU A 111 -5.68 -16.77 16.30
C GLU A 111 -6.91 -17.30 17.02
N GLN A 112 -6.93 -17.15 18.33
CA GLN A 112 -8.08 -17.52 19.16
C GLN A 112 -9.32 -16.71 18.76
N GLN A 113 -10.45 -17.38 18.58
CA GLN A 113 -11.73 -16.69 18.38
C GLN A 113 -12.15 -15.97 19.66
N VAL A 114 -12.45 -14.69 19.56
CA VAL A 114 -12.96 -13.87 20.66
C VAL A 114 -14.49 -13.95 20.66
N LYS A 115 -15.08 -14.23 21.83
CA LYS A 115 -16.51 -14.08 22.05
C LYS A 115 -16.77 -12.68 22.60
N ALA A 116 -17.43 -11.84 21.81
CA ALA A 116 -17.74 -10.46 22.14
C ALA A 116 -19.25 -10.31 22.45
N ALA A 117 -19.59 -9.37 23.33
CA ALA A 117 -20.96 -8.93 23.55
C ALA A 117 -21.41 -7.97 22.44
N HIS A 118 -20.49 -7.06 22.03
CA HIS A 118 -20.72 -6.10 20.95
C HIS A 118 -19.50 -5.98 20.06
N GLU A 119 -19.70 -5.57 18.83
CA GLU A 119 -18.68 -5.22 17.87
C GLU A 119 -18.78 -3.72 17.55
N ALA A 120 -17.76 -2.97 17.91
CA ALA A 120 -17.66 -1.53 17.68
C ALA A 120 -16.59 -1.21 16.63
N TYR A 121 -16.51 0.03 16.24
CA TYR A 121 -15.53 0.58 15.32
C TYR A 121 -14.83 1.79 15.94
N ILE A 122 -13.51 1.87 15.79
CA ILE A 122 -12.71 3.06 16.07
C ILE A 122 -11.64 3.23 14.99
N GLY A 123 -11.54 4.43 14.45
CA GLY A 123 -10.55 4.77 13.41
C GLY A 123 -9.98 6.17 13.58
N PHE A 124 -8.71 6.31 13.22
CA PHE A 124 -7.95 7.57 13.15
C PHE A 124 -7.36 7.67 11.75
N LEU A 125 -7.66 8.76 11.05
CA LEU A 125 -7.21 9.00 9.68
C LEU A 125 -6.63 10.41 9.57
N LEU A 126 -5.41 10.53 9.01
CA LEU A 126 -4.85 11.83 8.67
C LEU A 126 -5.72 12.52 7.61
N ASP A 127 -6.28 13.67 7.97
CA ASP A 127 -7.13 14.49 7.11
C ASP A 127 -6.31 15.64 6.54
N ALA A 128 -5.71 15.41 5.35
CA ALA A 128 -4.84 16.39 4.71
C ALA A 128 -5.58 17.69 4.33
N ALA A 129 -6.88 17.64 4.09
CA ALA A 129 -7.67 18.81 3.71
C ALA A 129 -7.85 19.79 4.88
N SER A 130 -7.98 19.27 6.11
CA SER A 130 -8.11 20.07 7.32
C SER A 130 -6.79 20.28 8.07
N GLY A 131 -5.73 19.54 7.70
CA GLY A 131 -4.46 19.54 8.43
C GLY A 131 -4.55 18.90 9.82
N GLY A 132 -5.53 18.04 10.06
CA GLY A 132 -5.81 17.38 11.33
C GLY A 132 -5.94 15.87 11.22
N VAL A 133 -6.43 15.26 12.29
CA VAL A 133 -6.74 13.83 12.34
C VAL A 133 -8.26 13.67 12.51
N ARG A 134 -8.85 12.92 11.59
CA ARG A 134 -10.26 12.52 11.67
C ARG A 134 -10.40 11.32 12.58
N VAL A 135 -11.19 11.47 13.61
CA VAL A 135 -11.63 10.40 14.51
C VAL A 135 -12.99 9.90 14.04
N ILE A 136 -13.15 8.59 13.94
CA ILE A 136 -14.41 7.95 13.52
C ILE A 136 -14.75 6.87 14.54
N LEU A 137 -15.96 6.89 15.06
CA LEU A 137 -16.50 5.92 16.01
C LEU A 137 -17.85 5.39 15.52
N SER A 138 -18.12 4.10 15.78
CA SER A 138 -19.45 3.50 15.58
C SER A 138 -19.68 2.37 16.59
N ASP A 139 -20.94 2.16 16.95
CA ASP A 139 -21.42 0.99 17.69
C ASP A 139 -21.68 -0.23 16.78
N SER A 140 -21.29 -0.13 15.50
CA SER A 140 -21.40 -1.20 14.51
C SER A 140 -20.05 -1.48 13.91
N GLY A 141 -19.42 -2.58 14.34
CA GLY A 141 -18.18 -3.11 13.80
C GLY A 141 -18.38 -4.39 13.01
N GLY A 142 -17.28 -4.95 12.48
CA GLY A 142 -17.27 -6.19 11.73
C GLY A 142 -17.81 -6.10 10.30
N MET A 143 -18.17 -4.90 9.85
CA MET A 143 -18.63 -4.58 8.50
C MET A 143 -17.88 -3.36 7.96
N ASP A 144 -17.98 -3.12 6.65
CA ASP A 144 -17.41 -1.91 6.08
C ASP A 144 -18.13 -0.67 6.64
N VAL A 145 -17.37 0.30 7.10
CA VAL A 145 -17.90 1.52 7.71
C VAL A 145 -18.81 2.29 6.75
N GLU A 146 -18.58 2.18 5.43
CA GLU A 146 -19.43 2.78 4.39
C GLU A 146 -20.82 2.16 4.29
N GLN A 147 -21.02 0.95 4.81
CA GLN A 147 -22.31 0.25 4.86
C GLN A 147 -23.06 0.51 6.17
N VAL A 148 -22.39 1.12 7.15
CA VAL A 148 -23.02 1.51 8.41
C VAL A 148 -23.94 2.70 8.19
N PRO A 149 -25.18 2.70 8.71
CA PRO A 149 -26.08 3.85 8.67
C PRO A 149 -25.39 5.11 9.21
N ARG A 150 -25.60 6.24 8.53
CA ARG A 150 -24.88 7.51 8.85
C ARG A 150 -25.14 8.03 10.25
N ASP A 151 -26.31 7.79 10.78
CA ASP A 151 -26.72 8.17 12.14
C ASP A 151 -25.99 7.37 13.24
N ARG A 152 -25.36 6.24 12.86
CA ARG A 152 -24.52 5.41 13.75
C ARG A 152 -23.02 5.66 13.59
N ILE A 153 -22.64 6.58 12.70
CA ILE A 153 -21.22 6.98 12.51
C ILE A 153 -21.04 8.36 13.13
N HIS A 154 -20.14 8.45 14.10
CA HIS A 154 -19.77 9.69 14.77
C HIS A 154 -18.36 10.07 14.40
N SER A 155 -18.15 11.23 13.78
CA SER A 155 -16.81 11.66 13.36
C SER A 155 -16.57 13.15 13.58
N ALA A 156 -15.34 13.48 13.90
CA ALA A 156 -14.85 14.87 13.98
C ALA A 156 -13.36 14.90 13.65
N VAL A 157 -12.85 16.10 13.38
CA VAL A 157 -11.42 16.36 13.18
C VAL A 157 -10.87 17.07 14.40
N ALA A 158 -9.68 16.66 14.84
CA ALA A 158 -8.94 17.29 15.93
C ALA A 158 -7.47 17.54 15.52
N ALA A 159 -6.78 18.39 16.26
CA ALA A 159 -5.36 18.59 16.10
C ALA A 159 -4.59 17.28 16.37
N PRO A 160 -3.43 17.03 15.71
CA PRO A 160 -2.65 15.80 15.86
C PRO A 160 -1.84 15.82 17.18
N GLU A 161 -2.53 16.01 18.28
CA GLU A 161 -1.98 16.03 19.64
C GLU A 161 -2.75 15.07 20.53
N VAL A 162 -2.04 14.36 21.44
CA VAL A 162 -2.64 13.34 22.32
C VAL A 162 -3.87 13.87 23.05
N ARG A 163 -3.75 15.04 23.68
CA ARG A 163 -4.84 15.64 24.45
C ARG A 163 -6.09 15.89 23.60
N ASP A 164 -5.88 16.47 22.42
CA ASP A 164 -6.99 16.93 21.57
C ASP A 164 -7.69 15.74 20.89
N LEU A 165 -6.94 14.71 20.50
CA LEU A 165 -7.49 13.48 19.94
C LEU A 165 -8.25 12.67 21.01
N VAL A 166 -7.72 12.51 22.22
CA VAL A 166 -8.41 11.81 23.30
C VAL A 166 -9.69 12.55 23.71
N GLU A 167 -9.64 13.87 23.79
CA GLU A 167 -10.84 14.69 24.06
C GLU A 167 -11.89 14.55 22.94
N CYS A 168 -11.46 14.48 21.68
CA CYS A 168 -12.32 14.22 20.54
C CYS A 168 -13.00 12.85 20.64
N VAL A 169 -12.24 11.78 20.98
CA VAL A 169 -12.81 10.45 21.24
C VAL A 169 -13.88 10.50 22.32
N ARG A 170 -13.58 11.12 23.46
CA ARG A 170 -14.52 11.24 24.60
C ARG A 170 -15.82 11.95 24.18
N LYS A 171 -15.72 13.06 23.45
CA LYS A 171 -16.89 13.82 22.97
C LYS A 171 -17.75 13.00 22.02
N LEU A 172 -17.15 12.27 21.08
CA LEU A 172 -17.89 11.45 20.12
C LEU A 172 -18.53 10.24 20.82
N ALA A 173 -17.83 9.62 21.77
CA ALA A 173 -18.27 8.41 22.46
C ALA A 173 -19.53 8.62 23.32
N VAL A 174 -19.89 9.86 23.66
CA VAL A 174 -21.16 10.18 24.37
C VAL A 174 -22.39 9.71 23.58
N ASN A 175 -22.28 9.62 22.26
CA ASN A 175 -23.37 9.19 21.38
C ASN A 175 -23.48 7.66 21.27
N LEU A 176 -22.56 6.89 21.87
CA LEU A 176 -22.57 5.42 21.83
C LEU A 176 -23.24 4.82 23.07
N PRO A 177 -23.80 3.59 22.98
CA PRO A 177 -24.29 2.86 24.16
C PRO A 177 -23.22 2.73 25.24
N GLY A 178 -23.63 2.77 26.52
CA GLY A 178 -22.75 2.97 27.67
C GLY A 178 -21.54 2.02 27.77
N ASP A 179 -21.72 0.72 27.49
CA ASP A 179 -20.60 -0.25 27.57
C ASP A 179 -19.65 -0.11 26.37
N ILE A 180 -20.21 0.16 25.18
CA ILE A 180 -19.43 0.46 23.97
C ILE A 180 -18.68 1.79 24.17
N SER A 181 -19.35 2.82 24.70
CA SER A 181 -18.74 4.12 24.98
C SER A 181 -17.51 3.99 25.87
N LYS A 182 -17.60 3.26 26.98
CA LYS A 182 -16.46 3.02 27.88
C LYS A 182 -15.31 2.30 27.20
N ALA A 183 -15.61 1.23 26.46
CA ALA A 183 -14.61 0.45 25.74
C ALA A 183 -13.88 1.28 24.66
N VAL A 184 -14.63 2.09 23.90
CA VAL A 184 -14.09 2.94 22.84
C VAL A 184 -13.24 4.08 23.42
N VAL A 185 -13.63 4.66 24.58
CA VAL A 185 -12.80 5.67 25.25
C VAL A 185 -11.49 5.08 25.75
N ASP A 186 -11.51 3.93 26.45
CA ASP A 186 -10.29 3.26 26.91
C ASP A 186 -9.40 2.82 25.73
N ALA A 187 -9.99 2.35 24.64
CA ALA A 187 -9.28 2.03 23.41
C ALA A 187 -8.62 3.27 22.79
N GLY A 188 -9.35 4.37 22.70
CA GLY A 188 -8.86 5.63 22.15
C GLY A 188 -7.68 6.19 22.95
N GLU A 189 -7.75 6.13 24.28
CA GLU A 189 -6.65 6.59 25.16
C GLU A 189 -5.34 5.82 24.93
N LYS A 190 -5.40 4.55 24.46
CA LYS A 190 -4.23 3.74 24.11
C LYS A 190 -3.85 3.86 22.64
N LEU A 191 -4.83 3.92 21.73
CA LEU A 191 -4.58 3.98 20.31
C LEU A 191 -4.05 5.34 19.83
N VAL A 192 -4.46 6.44 20.49
CA VAL A 192 -4.00 7.79 20.11
C VAL A 192 -2.48 7.94 20.25
N PRO A 193 -1.84 7.60 21.38
CA PRO A 193 -0.38 7.61 21.47
C PRO A 193 0.27 6.71 20.40
N ALA A 194 -0.24 5.50 20.20
CA ALA A 194 0.29 4.56 19.20
C ALA A 194 0.19 5.13 17.76
N PHE A 195 -0.94 5.77 17.42
CA PHE A 195 -1.14 6.42 16.12
C PHE A 195 -0.08 7.49 15.85
N LEU A 196 0.17 8.35 16.84
CA LEU A 196 1.13 9.45 16.72
C LEU A 196 2.58 8.96 16.76
N GLU A 197 2.92 8.03 17.64
CA GLU A 197 4.28 7.48 17.76
C GLU A 197 4.70 6.67 16.56
N LEU A 198 3.79 5.91 15.94
CA LEU A 198 4.04 5.16 14.71
C LEU A 198 4.02 6.04 13.45
N GLU A 199 3.73 7.35 13.61
CA GLU A 199 3.51 8.27 12.48
C GLU A 199 2.55 7.66 11.45
N ALA A 200 1.45 7.11 11.97
CA ALA A 200 0.46 6.44 11.16
C ALA A 200 -0.38 7.45 10.37
N VAL A 201 -0.71 7.09 9.14
CA VAL A 201 -1.67 7.79 8.28
C VAL A 201 -3.09 7.29 8.56
N LEU A 202 -3.20 6.01 8.92
CA LEU A 202 -4.45 5.36 9.31
C LEU A 202 -4.17 4.33 10.42
N VAL A 203 -5.01 4.36 11.45
CA VAL A 203 -5.21 3.22 12.38
C VAL A 203 -6.71 2.97 12.47
N GLU A 204 -7.11 1.74 12.17
CA GLU A 204 -8.50 1.30 12.21
C GLU A 204 -8.59 -0.04 12.94
N ILE A 205 -9.47 -0.11 13.93
CA ILE A 205 -9.84 -1.35 14.63
C ILE A 205 -11.29 -1.67 14.26
N ASN A 206 -11.47 -2.75 13.50
CA ASN A 206 -12.79 -3.14 12.97
C ASN A 206 -12.92 -4.65 12.73
N PRO A 207 -13.51 -5.41 13.68
CA PRO A 207 -14.22 -4.95 14.87
C PRO A 207 -13.30 -4.65 16.06
N LEU A 208 -13.71 -3.70 16.89
CA LEU A 208 -13.34 -3.60 18.29
C LEU A 208 -14.32 -4.48 19.08
N PHE A 209 -13.86 -5.61 19.58
CA PHE A 209 -14.67 -6.50 20.39
C PHE A 209 -14.86 -5.94 21.80
N VAL A 210 -16.09 -5.66 22.18
CA VAL A 210 -16.46 -5.30 23.56
C VAL A 210 -16.88 -6.58 24.28
N LEU A 211 -16.22 -6.89 25.40
CA LEU A 211 -16.41 -8.13 26.14
C LEU A 211 -17.54 -7.98 27.20
N GLU A 212 -18.23 -9.09 27.50
CA GLU A 212 -19.21 -9.13 28.61
C GLU A 212 -18.59 -8.72 29.96
N SER A 213 -17.29 -8.92 30.14
CA SER A 213 -16.54 -8.51 31.33
C SER A 213 -16.28 -7.01 31.41
N GLY A 214 -16.65 -6.21 30.40
CA GLY A 214 -16.42 -4.77 30.31
C GLY A 214 -15.06 -4.37 29.72
N GLY A 215 -14.21 -5.34 29.33
CA GLY A 215 -12.97 -5.09 28.60
C GLY A 215 -13.20 -5.02 27.08
N TRP A 216 -12.09 -4.85 26.32
CA TRP A 216 -12.13 -4.87 24.86
C TRP A 216 -10.88 -5.52 24.27
N ILE A 217 -11.00 -6.00 23.03
CA ILE A 217 -9.91 -6.61 22.25
C ILE A 217 -10.00 -6.09 20.80
N ALA A 218 -8.89 -5.72 20.21
CA ALA A 218 -8.80 -5.36 18.78
C ALA A 218 -8.94 -6.63 17.93
N GLY A 219 -10.12 -6.87 17.38
CA GLY A 219 -10.45 -8.09 16.61
C GLY A 219 -9.78 -8.14 15.25
N ASP A 220 -9.68 -7.00 14.58
CA ASP A 220 -8.87 -6.76 13.39
C ASP A 220 -8.17 -5.42 13.54
N ALA A 221 -7.03 -5.27 12.89
CA ALA A 221 -6.24 -4.05 12.92
C ALA A 221 -5.71 -3.73 11.52
N LYS A 222 -6.03 -2.53 11.04
CA LYS A 222 -5.50 -1.95 9.82
C LYS A 222 -4.65 -0.75 10.20
N VAL A 223 -3.37 -0.84 9.89
CA VAL A 223 -2.41 0.25 10.13
C VAL A 223 -1.71 0.60 8.82
N ILE A 224 -1.70 1.87 8.49
CA ILE A 224 -0.95 2.43 7.38
C ILE A 224 -0.03 3.51 7.96
N THR A 225 1.26 3.41 7.68
CA THR A 225 2.27 4.36 8.15
C THR A 225 2.85 5.18 7.00
N ASP A 226 3.49 6.31 7.30
CA ASP A 226 4.23 7.09 6.32
C ASP A 226 5.59 6.43 6.06
N ASP A 227 5.89 6.05 4.81
CA ASP A 227 7.19 5.49 4.43
C ASP A 227 8.35 6.45 4.69
N ASN A 228 8.10 7.77 4.64
CA ASN A 228 9.12 8.77 4.92
C ASN A 228 9.50 8.79 6.42
N ALA A 229 8.67 8.21 7.29
CA ALA A 229 8.98 8.03 8.71
C ALA A 229 9.95 6.86 8.96
N LEU A 230 10.06 5.90 8.03
CA LEU A 230 10.81 4.66 8.22
C LEU A 230 12.23 4.84 8.79
N PRO A 231 13.06 5.82 8.34
CA PRO A 231 14.42 5.99 8.88
C PRO A 231 14.49 6.33 10.39
N ARG A 232 13.38 6.81 10.97
CA ARG A 232 13.30 7.16 12.41
C ARG A 232 12.41 6.19 13.21
N GLN A 233 11.76 5.24 12.53
CA GLN A 233 10.87 4.22 13.10
C GLN A 233 11.56 2.86 13.18
N ARG A 234 12.35 2.62 14.23
CA ARG A 234 13.19 1.40 14.36
C ARG A 234 12.40 0.10 14.29
N ALA A 235 11.20 0.05 14.85
CA ALA A 235 10.34 -1.14 14.82
C ALA A 235 9.90 -1.46 13.39
N LEU A 236 9.47 -0.45 12.62
CA LEU A 236 9.07 -0.60 11.23
C LEU A 236 10.26 -0.93 10.33
N GLU A 237 11.40 -0.30 10.54
CA GLU A 237 12.64 -0.60 9.80
C GLU A 237 13.07 -2.07 10.02
N SER A 238 13.01 -2.54 11.28
CA SER A 238 13.30 -3.95 11.61
C SER A 238 12.30 -4.89 10.93
N LEU A 239 11.02 -4.55 10.92
CA LEU A 239 9.97 -5.33 10.27
C LEU A 239 10.23 -5.46 8.76
N VAL A 240 10.52 -4.35 8.07
CA VAL A 240 10.84 -4.33 6.62
C VAL A 240 12.07 -5.19 6.32
N LYS A 241 13.12 -5.12 7.16
CA LYS A 241 14.35 -5.91 6.99
C LYS A 241 14.12 -7.42 7.21
N THR A 242 13.24 -7.80 8.13
CA THR A 242 12.98 -9.21 8.44
C THR A 242 11.94 -9.84 7.51
N ARG A 243 11.06 -9.04 6.93
CA ARG A 243 9.96 -9.48 6.07
C ARG A 243 10.00 -8.83 4.69
N VAL A 244 11.17 -8.82 4.07
CA VAL A 244 11.41 -8.17 2.77
C VAL A 244 10.42 -8.60 1.68
N ALA A 245 10.01 -9.88 1.66
CA ALA A 245 9.07 -10.38 0.65
C ALA A 245 7.67 -9.77 0.78
N ASP A 246 7.24 -9.47 2.02
CA ASP A 246 5.92 -8.90 2.29
C ASP A 246 5.89 -7.36 2.10
N TYR A 247 7.06 -6.70 2.22
CA TYR A 247 7.23 -5.24 2.13
C TYR A 247 8.25 -4.85 1.06
N ALA A 248 8.28 -5.58 -0.06
CA ALA A 248 9.33 -5.45 -1.07
C ALA A 248 9.42 -4.03 -1.67
N ASP A 249 8.29 -3.37 -1.89
CA ASP A 249 8.29 -2.02 -2.47
C ASP A 249 8.86 -0.99 -1.49
N VAL A 250 8.49 -1.09 -0.21
CA VAL A 250 9.03 -0.23 0.87
C VAL A 250 10.53 -0.48 1.07
N ALA A 251 10.96 -1.74 1.06
CA ALA A 251 12.37 -2.12 1.16
C ALA A 251 13.19 -1.53 0.01
N ARG A 252 12.71 -1.67 -1.24
CA ARG A 252 13.33 -1.09 -2.44
C ARG A 252 13.45 0.43 -2.34
N LYS A 253 12.37 1.11 -1.94
CA LYS A 253 12.35 2.56 -1.77
C LYS A 253 13.37 3.00 -0.72
N HIS A 254 13.40 2.33 0.43
CA HIS A 254 14.33 2.64 1.51
C HIS A 254 15.80 2.44 1.09
N GLU A 255 16.10 1.35 0.37
CA GLU A 255 17.45 1.02 -0.09
C GLU A 255 17.93 1.95 -1.22
N HIS A 256 17.05 2.28 -2.18
CA HIS A 256 17.45 2.93 -3.41
C HIS A 256 17.02 4.41 -3.50
N GLY A 257 16.14 4.88 -2.62
CA GLY A 257 15.71 6.28 -2.53
C GLY A 257 14.81 6.75 -3.65
N PHE A 258 14.08 5.83 -4.33
CA PHE A 258 13.08 6.14 -5.35
C PHE A 258 11.95 5.09 -5.34
N ASP A 259 10.81 5.43 -5.96
CA ASP A 259 9.62 4.60 -5.95
C ASP A 259 9.56 3.71 -7.20
N TYR A 260 9.46 2.39 -6.99
CA TYR A 260 9.25 1.37 -8.03
C TYR A 260 8.24 0.33 -7.56
N VAL A 261 7.17 0.13 -8.34
CA VAL A 261 6.11 -0.83 -8.04
C VAL A 261 5.75 -1.63 -9.29
N GLU A 262 5.66 -2.95 -9.19
CA GLU A 262 5.11 -3.79 -10.25
C GLU A 262 3.58 -3.68 -10.24
N VAL A 263 3.01 -3.07 -11.29
CA VAL A 263 1.57 -2.77 -11.38
C VAL A 263 0.78 -3.93 -11.97
N ASP A 264 1.38 -4.63 -12.95
CA ASP A 264 0.78 -5.79 -13.60
C ASP A 264 1.88 -6.78 -14.02
N PRO A 265 2.00 -7.94 -13.36
CA PRO A 265 2.98 -8.97 -13.75
C PRO A 265 2.82 -9.50 -15.20
N ALA A 266 1.62 -9.30 -15.79
CA ALA A 266 1.36 -9.62 -17.21
C ALA A 266 1.60 -8.42 -18.15
N GLY A 267 2.10 -7.30 -17.61
CA GLY A 267 2.39 -6.08 -18.36
C GLY A 267 3.44 -6.29 -19.46
N GLU A 268 3.20 -5.66 -20.61
CA GLU A 268 4.05 -5.79 -21.81
C GLU A 268 4.97 -4.58 -21.99
N ILE A 269 4.73 -3.50 -21.26
CA ILE A 269 5.46 -2.21 -21.39
C ILE A 269 6.16 -1.90 -20.09
N GLY A 270 7.50 -1.94 -20.11
CA GLY A 270 8.30 -1.41 -19.01
C GLY A 270 8.34 0.12 -19.06
N LEU A 271 8.19 0.77 -17.91
CA LEU A 271 8.17 2.22 -17.79
C LEU A 271 9.41 2.74 -17.05
N LEU A 272 10.17 3.63 -17.70
CA LEU A 272 11.20 4.42 -17.07
C LEU A 272 10.76 5.89 -17.07
N THR A 273 10.33 6.38 -15.91
CA THR A 273 9.62 7.66 -15.77
C THR A 273 10.16 8.48 -14.61
N THR A 274 9.86 9.77 -14.60
CA THR A 274 10.14 10.68 -13.47
C THR A 274 8.91 11.53 -13.17
N GLY A 275 8.68 11.78 -11.87
CA GLY A 275 7.50 12.50 -11.38
C GLY A 275 6.30 11.59 -11.21
N ALA A 276 5.89 11.38 -9.96
CA ALA A 276 4.83 10.43 -9.61
C ALA A 276 3.51 10.70 -10.36
N GLY A 277 3.06 11.96 -10.41
CA GLY A 277 1.83 12.35 -11.11
C GLY A 277 1.86 12.06 -12.60
N LEU A 278 2.99 12.35 -13.26
CA LEU A 278 3.19 12.06 -14.68
C LEU A 278 3.19 10.55 -14.96
N SER A 279 3.81 9.79 -14.08
CA SER A 279 3.87 8.31 -14.20
C SER A 279 2.49 7.67 -14.02
N MET A 280 1.68 8.17 -13.09
CA MET A 280 0.30 7.72 -12.90
C MET A 280 -0.56 8.04 -14.12
N MET A 281 -0.52 9.29 -14.59
CA MET A 281 -1.23 9.71 -15.80
C MET A 281 -0.84 8.82 -17.00
N LEU A 282 0.45 8.55 -17.20
CA LEU A 282 0.92 7.70 -18.29
C LEU A 282 0.36 6.28 -18.20
N ILE A 283 0.28 5.70 -17.01
CA ILE A 283 -0.33 4.39 -16.78
C ILE A 283 -1.80 4.40 -17.17
N ASP A 284 -2.54 5.44 -16.82
CA ASP A 284 -3.95 5.59 -17.14
C ASP A 284 -4.16 5.74 -18.66
N GLU A 285 -3.34 6.56 -19.33
CA GLU A 285 -3.37 6.72 -20.80
C GLU A 285 -3.04 5.39 -21.52
N LEU A 286 -2.03 4.67 -21.06
CA LEU A 286 -1.71 3.35 -21.62
C LEU A 286 -2.88 2.38 -21.47
N ARG A 287 -3.52 2.33 -20.29
CA ARG A 287 -4.68 1.46 -20.05
C ARG A 287 -5.88 1.86 -20.89
N ALA A 288 -6.17 3.16 -21.00
CA ALA A 288 -7.23 3.68 -21.86
C ALA A 288 -7.01 3.31 -23.34
N ALA A 289 -5.74 3.25 -23.76
CA ALA A 289 -5.33 2.80 -25.09
C ALA A 289 -5.29 1.27 -25.28
N GLY A 290 -5.76 0.46 -24.32
CA GLY A 290 -5.74 -0.99 -24.35
C GLY A 290 -4.35 -1.62 -24.20
N LEU A 291 -3.37 -0.85 -23.71
CA LEU A 291 -2.00 -1.26 -23.49
C LEU A 291 -1.78 -1.66 -22.02
N LYS A 292 -0.79 -2.53 -21.78
CA LYS A 292 -0.54 -3.11 -20.45
C LYS A 292 0.79 -2.64 -19.86
N PRO A 293 0.82 -1.59 -19.02
CA PRO A 293 2.02 -1.18 -18.30
C PRO A 293 2.41 -2.25 -17.28
N PHE A 294 3.72 -2.53 -17.16
CA PHE A 294 4.29 -3.49 -16.23
C PHE A 294 4.51 -2.86 -14.85
N ASN A 295 5.09 -1.67 -14.80
CA ASN A 295 5.50 -1.04 -13.55
C ASN A 295 5.12 0.43 -13.49
N PHE A 296 5.04 0.94 -12.26
CA PHE A 296 5.15 2.36 -11.91
C PHE A 296 6.60 2.66 -11.53
N LEU A 297 7.08 3.87 -11.85
CA LEU A 297 8.38 4.37 -11.45
C LEU A 297 8.38 5.88 -11.29
N ASP A 298 9.00 6.38 -10.23
CA ASP A 298 9.49 7.76 -10.13
C ASP A 298 10.98 7.75 -9.78
N ILE A 299 11.84 7.80 -10.80
CA ILE A 299 13.29 7.67 -10.61
C ILE A 299 13.96 8.92 -10.02
N ARG A 300 13.22 10.06 -9.96
CA ARG A 300 13.77 11.33 -9.44
C ARG A 300 15.09 11.70 -10.11
N THR A 301 15.03 12.08 -11.38
CA THR A 301 16.22 12.34 -12.23
C THR A 301 17.26 13.29 -11.64
N GLY A 302 16.87 14.29 -10.83
CA GLY A 302 17.80 15.15 -10.09
C GLY A 302 18.72 14.43 -9.09
N GLY A 303 18.41 13.17 -8.74
CA GLY A 303 19.22 12.32 -7.88
C GLY A 303 20.27 11.46 -8.61
N LEU A 304 20.34 11.50 -9.94
CA LEU A 304 21.29 10.67 -10.70
C LEU A 304 22.74 11.13 -10.53
N ARG A 305 22.99 12.43 -10.40
CA ARG A 305 24.31 13.05 -10.13
C ARG A 305 25.46 12.51 -11.01
N GLY A 306 25.18 12.22 -12.28
CA GLY A 306 26.16 11.64 -13.21
C GLY A 306 26.41 10.13 -13.07
N GLU A 307 25.67 9.42 -12.21
CA GLU A 307 25.85 7.98 -11.97
C GLU A 307 24.78 7.15 -12.67
N THR A 308 25.18 6.02 -13.26
CA THR A 308 24.27 5.09 -13.93
C THR A 308 23.65 4.04 -13.01
N LYS A 309 24.17 3.86 -11.79
CA LYS A 309 23.79 2.77 -10.87
C LYS A 309 22.29 2.64 -10.68
N ARG A 310 21.60 3.77 -10.45
CA ARG A 310 20.15 3.80 -10.22
C ARG A 310 19.37 3.40 -11.49
N LEU A 311 19.77 3.93 -12.65
CA LEU A 311 19.18 3.57 -13.94
C LEU A 311 19.40 2.09 -14.25
N THR A 312 20.62 1.59 -14.09
CA THR A 312 20.97 0.18 -14.31
C THR A 312 20.11 -0.74 -13.45
N GLN A 313 19.95 -0.41 -12.17
CA GLN A 313 19.13 -1.22 -11.25
C GLN A 313 17.65 -1.27 -11.67
N VAL A 314 17.08 -0.14 -12.04
CA VAL A 314 15.69 -0.08 -12.55
C VAL A 314 15.54 -0.89 -13.84
N LEU A 315 16.48 -0.74 -14.76
CA LEU A 315 16.46 -1.47 -16.04
C LEU A 315 16.56 -3.00 -15.83
N GLN A 316 17.33 -3.45 -14.85
CA GLN A 316 17.39 -4.85 -14.45
C GLN A 316 16.04 -5.36 -13.90
N TRP A 317 15.37 -4.58 -13.05
CA TRP A 317 14.03 -4.95 -12.56
C TRP A 317 13.00 -5.02 -13.67
N ILE A 318 12.97 -4.03 -14.57
CA ILE A 318 12.08 -4.04 -15.74
C ILE A 318 12.40 -5.22 -16.64
N GLY A 319 13.68 -5.49 -16.88
CA GLY A 319 14.15 -6.61 -17.72
C GLY A 319 13.85 -8.00 -17.13
N ALA A 320 13.65 -8.11 -15.81
CA ALA A 320 13.20 -9.33 -15.16
C ALA A 320 11.71 -9.65 -15.41
N GLY A 321 10.92 -8.69 -15.87
CA GLY A 321 9.52 -8.88 -16.21
C GLY A 321 9.33 -9.79 -17.42
N LYS A 322 8.85 -11.02 -17.19
CA LYS A 322 8.77 -12.09 -18.20
C LYS A 322 7.95 -11.75 -19.43
N LYS A 323 7.02 -10.80 -19.33
CA LYS A 323 6.10 -10.40 -20.41
C LYS A 323 6.46 -9.06 -21.03
N VAL A 324 7.43 -8.35 -20.48
CA VAL A 324 7.86 -7.04 -20.98
C VAL A 324 8.51 -7.21 -22.35
N LYS A 325 8.00 -6.46 -23.34
CA LYS A 325 8.41 -6.54 -24.76
C LYS A 325 9.02 -5.23 -25.26
N VAL A 326 8.71 -4.11 -24.62
CA VAL A 326 9.17 -2.76 -25.00
C VAL A 326 9.39 -1.91 -23.74
N LEU A 327 10.41 -1.07 -23.77
CA LEU A 327 10.68 -0.08 -22.74
C LEU A 327 10.23 1.30 -23.24
N LEU A 328 9.32 1.93 -22.53
CA LEU A 328 8.95 3.34 -22.74
C LEU A 328 9.66 4.21 -21.71
N VAL A 329 10.57 5.05 -22.18
CA VAL A 329 11.24 6.07 -21.39
C VAL A 329 10.46 7.38 -21.55
N ASN A 330 9.82 7.86 -20.49
CA ASN A 330 9.03 9.09 -20.53
C ASN A 330 9.52 10.07 -19.46
N ILE A 331 10.31 11.06 -19.88
CA ILE A 331 10.90 12.08 -19.03
C ILE A 331 10.41 13.46 -19.46
N PHE A 332 9.76 14.13 -18.53
CA PHE A 332 9.38 15.52 -18.66
C PHE A 332 10.05 16.30 -17.52
N ALA A 333 11.15 16.98 -17.81
CA ALA A 333 11.98 17.57 -16.77
C ALA A 333 12.59 18.90 -17.22
N GLY A 334 12.12 20.00 -16.62
CA GLY A 334 12.59 21.36 -16.94
C GLY A 334 14.01 21.68 -16.44
N ILE A 335 14.49 20.98 -15.41
CA ILE A 335 15.80 21.23 -14.77
C ILE A 335 16.84 20.13 -15.05
N THR A 336 16.45 19.02 -15.66
CA THR A 336 17.37 17.94 -16.02
C THR A 336 17.93 18.20 -17.41
N ASP A 337 19.27 18.15 -17.57
CA ASP A 337 19.91 18.14 -18.87
C ASP A 337 19.64 16.81 -19.58
N LEU A 338 18.83 16.86 -20.65
CA LEU A 338 18.43 15.65 -21.37
C LEU A 338 19.57 15.01 -22.16
N GLY A 339 20.60 15.77 -22.55
CA GLY A 339 21.81 15.24 -23.18
C GLY A 339 22.62 14.40 -22.19
N GLU A 340 22.81 14.89 -20.97
CA GLU A 340 23.46 14.12 -19.90
C GLU A 340 22.63 12.87 -19.54
N PHE A 341 21.32 13.04 -19.30
CA PHE A 341 20.42 11.93 -19.03
C PHE A 341 20.51 10.87 -20.12
N SER A 342 20.52 11.25 -21.38
CA SER A 342 20.59 10.30 -22.51
C SER A 342 21.89 9.51 -22.55
N ARG A 343 23.04 10.14 -22.23
CA ARG A 343 24.33 9.42 -22.11
C ARG A 343 24.27 8.39 -20.98
N LEU A 344 23.75 8.78 -19.81
CA LEU A 344 23.60 7.86 -18.68
C LEU A 344 22.63 6.72 -19.01
N LEU A 345 21.54 7.01 -19.72
CA LEU A 345 20.55 6.01 -20.15
C LEU A 345 21.19 4.98 -21.08
N VAL A 346 21.91 5.40 -22.14
CA VAL A 346 22.57 4.49 -23.08
C VAL A 346 23.56 3.60 -22.36
N THR A 347 24.42 4.16 -21.52
CA THR A 347 25.37 3.38 -20.71
C THR A 347 24.67 2.39 -19.77
N ALA A 348 23.55 2.81 -19.16
CA ALA A 348 22.79 1.93 -18.26
C ALA A 348 22.08 0.80 -19.03
N LEU A 349 21.56 1.05 -20.22
CA LEU A 349 20.95 0.03 -21.09
C LEU A 349 21.96 -1.04 -21.47
N GLU A 350 23.17 -0.65 -21.85
CA GLU A 350 24.29 -1.55 -22.15
C GLU A 350 24.68 -2.38 -20.92
N THR A 351 24.87 -1.73 -19.79
CA THR A 351 25.27 -2.37 -18.52
C THR A 351 24.21 -3.35 -18.01
N ALA A 352 22.94 -3.00 -18.14
CA ALA A 352 21.82 -3.85 -17.74
C ALA A 352 21.49 -4.93 -18.78
N HIS A 353 22.20 -4.97 -19.93
CA HIS A 353 21.96 -5.89 -21.05
C HIS A 353 20.51 -5.89 -21.56
N VAL A 354 19.88 -4.70 -21.62
CA VAL A 354 18.52 -4.53 -22.14
C VAL A 354 18.50 -4.84 -23.65
N ARG A 355 17.69 -5.84 -24.05
CA ARG A 355 17.59 -6.28 -25.45
C ARG A 355 16.25 -5.94 -26.11
N MET A 356 15.27 -5.50 -25.31
CA MET A 356 13.97 -5.08 -25.84
C MET A 356 14.07 -3.73 -26.54
N PRO A 357 13.22 -3.44 -27.53
CA PRO A 357 13.10 -2.11 -28.12
C PRO A 357 12.87 -1.03 -27.07
N VAL A 358 13.49 0.14 -27.28
CA VAL A 358 13.35 1.30 -26.40
C VAL A 358 12.71 2.43 -27.21
N VAL A 359 11.64 3.00 -26.69
CA VAL A 359 10.99 4.19 -27.21
C VAL A 359 11.20 5.32 -26.19
N ALA A 360 11.78 6.45 -26.60
CA ALA A 360 12.03 7.58 -25.73
C ALA A 360 11.12 8.75 -26.06
N ARG A 361 10.36 9.23 -25.05
CA ARG A 361 9.70 10.53 -25.10
C ARG A 361 10.37 11.42 -24.07
N LEU A 362 11.08 12.45 -24.55
CA LEU A 362 11.81 13.38 -23.71
C LEU A 362 11.36 14.81 -24.00
N VAL A 363 11.02 15.56 -22.94
CA VAL A 363 10.66 16.97 -23.02
C VAL A 363 11.41 17.73 -21.92
N GLY A 364 12.20 18.71 -22.28
CA GLY A 364 12.99 19.52 -21.33
C GLY A 364 14.22 20.17 -21.94
N THR A 365 15.17 20.49 -21.09
CA THR A 365 16.38 21.25 -21.43
C THR A 365 17.36 20.41 -22.25
N ASN A 366 17.99 21.01 -23.27
CA ASN A 366 19.05 20.42 -24.09
C ASN A 366 18.59 19.18 -24.90
N LEU A 367 17.39 19.26 -25.48
CA LEU A 367 16.79 18.20 -26.28
C LEU A 367 17.60 17.83 -27.54
N SER A 368 18.29 18.80 -28.16
CA SER A 368 19.14 18.55 -29.34
C SER A 368 20.29 17.60 -29.02
N ALA A 369 20.98 17.82 -27.91
CA ALA A 369 22.03 16.92 -27.43
C ALA A 369 21.50 15.51 -27.08
N ALA A 370 20.29 15.41 -26.53
CA ALA A 370 19.64 14.13 -26.31
C ALA A 370 19.42 13.36 -27.63
N ARG A 371 18.97 14.05 -28.69
CA ARG A 371 18.77 13.46 -30.02
C ARG A 371 20.06 12.95 -30.62
N GLU A 372 21.15 13.71 -30.51
CA GLU A 372 22.48 13.33 -30.99
C GLU A 372 23.02 12.08 -30.30
N VAL A 373 22.71 11.89 -29.01
CA VAL A 373 23.13 10.73 -28.20
C VAL A 373 22.27 9.48 -28.51
N LEU A 374 20.95 9.64 -28.62
CA LEU A 374 20.03 8.51 -28.77
C LEU A 374 19.97 7.96 -30.20
N ALA A 375 20.17 8.80 -31.22
CA ALA A 375 20.09 8.37 -32.61
C ALA A 375 21.11 7.27 -32.96
N PRO A 376 22.41 7.38 -32.63
CA PRO A 376 23.38 6.30 -32.87
C PRO A 376 23.06 5.01 -32.10
N ALA A 377 22.39 5.10 -30.95
CA ALA A 377 21.95 3.95 -30.16
C ALA A 377 20.66 3.29 -30.72
N GLY A 378 20.11 3.79 -31.83
CA GLY A 378 18.90 3.26 -32.44
C GLY A 378 17.63 3.52 -31.65
N ILE A 379 17.64 4.52 -30.75
CA ILE A 379 16.51 4.87 -29.89
C ILE A 379 15.74 6.05 -30.50
N PRO A 380 14.50 5.85 -31.00
CA PRO A 380 13.69 6.93 -31.52
C PRO A 380 13.27 7.90 -30.41
N LEU A 381 13.52 9.19 -30.63
CA LEU A 381 13.14 10.26 -29.71
C LEU A 381 11.89 10.99 -30.19
N HIS A 382 10.86 10.95 -29.37
CA HIS A 382 9.60 11.66 -29.52
C HIS A 382 9.51 12.82 -28.51
N THR A 383 8.77 13.86 -28.85
CA THR A 383 8.37 14.93 -27.94
C THR A 383 6.87 14.87 -27.64
N ASP A 384 6.12 14.33 -28.57
CA ASP A 384 4.69 14.08 -28.50
C ASP A 384 4.38 12.72 -27.87
N LEU A 385 3.31 12.67 -27.05
CA LEU A 385 2.93 11.43 -26.35
C LEU A 385 2.29 10.43 -27.30
N ASP A 386 1.38 10.88 -28.17
CA ASP A 386 0.65 9.99 -29.07
C ASP A 386 1.61 9.31 -30.05
N ALA A 387 2.58 10.10 -30.59
CA ALA A 387 3.64 9.54 -31.46
C ALA A 387 4.51 8.51 -30.72
N ALA A 388 4.77 8.69 -29.44
CA ALA A 388 5.50 7.69 -28.63
C ALA A 388 4.65 6.44 -28.38
N LEU A 389 3.35 6.59 -28.08
CA LEU A 389 2.43 5.48 -27.90
C LEU A 389 2.24 4.67 -29.20
N ASP A 390 2.17 5.32 -30.34
CA ASP A 390 2.10 4.64 -31.66
C ASP A 390 3.37 3.84 -31.94
N ALA A 391 4.54 4.38 -31.59
CA ALA A 391 5.80 3.64 -31.69
C ALA A 391 5.78 2.39 -30.76
N VAL A 392 5.26 2.53 -29.55
CA VAL A 392 5.07 1.39 -28.63
C VAL A 392 4.12 0.34 -29.22
N ARG A 393 2.96 0.75 -29.79
CA ARG A 393 2.00 -0.17 -30.44
C ARG A 393 2.66 -0.98 -31.55
N LYS A 394 3.47 -0.32 -32.40
CA LYS A 394 4.21 -0.98 -33.49
C LYS A 394 5.13 -2.09 -32.97
N HIS A 395 5.87 -1.83 -31.88
CA HIS A 395 6.72 -2.86 -31.25
C HIS A 395 5.95 -4.01 -30.61
N LEU A 396 4.70 -3.80 -30.22
CA LEU A 396 3.82 -4.82 -29.68
C LEU A 396 3.06 -5.61 -30.76
N GLY A 397 3.20 -5.26 -32.05
CA GLY A 397 2.42 -5.84 -33.15
C GLY A 397 0.94 -5.44 -33.12
N LYS A 398 0.63 -4.30 -32.50
CA LYS A 398 -0.73 -3.74 -32.37
C LYS A 398 -0.87 -2.45 -33.18
N GLY A 399 -0.19 -2.33 -34.34
CA GLY A 399 -0.31 -1.22 -35.26
C GLY A 399 -1.58 -1.33 -36.07
N ASP A 400 -2.31 -0.23 -36.15
CA ASP A 400 -3.51 0.09 -36.93
C ASP A 400 -4.40 -1.09 -37.37
N GLU A 401 -5.48 -1.38 -36.62
CA GLU A 401 -6.77 -1.80 -37.12
C GLU A 401 -7.69 -0.60 -37.25
#